data_cac7f287982db57ce7144eaca7926802
#
_entry.id   cac7f287982db57ce7144eaca7926802
#
_cell.length_a   1.000
_cell.length_b   1.000
_cell.length_c   1.000
_cell.angle_alpha   90.00
_cell.angle_beta   90.00
_cell.angle_gamma   90.00
#
_symmetry.space_group_name_H-M   'P 1'
#
loop_
_entity.id
_entity.type
_entity.pdbx_description
1 polymer ?
#
loop_
_entity_poly.entity_id
_entity_poly.type
_entity_poly.pdbx_seq_one_letter_code
_entity_poly.pdbx_strand_id
1 'polypeptide(L)'
;MQAPEEARTESRADRPGACVGPNAVIQLADALRDMHGTGAARQVFECAGFAELLDQPPTQMINERIPAALFTALWQNLPDESATRIAKAAGQRTADYILANRIPRAVQIILRRLPAPIAAPILLAAINKNAWTFVGSGTCRTSAGQPAVIEISDNPLAMPDCVWHQAVFERLFRELVSLATVVRHSMCCTRGNPLCHFELSFSGPKHSNRDFP
;
A
#
# COMPACT_ATOMS: atom_id res chain seq x y z
N MET A 1 -51.93 -2.65 -1.76
CA MET A 1 -50.87 -3.39 -1.06
C MET A 1 -49.74 -3.56 -2.06
N GLN A 2 -48.84 -2.55 -2.08
CA GLN A 2 -47.70 -2.52 -2.98
C GLN A 2 -46.50 -3.17 -2.26
N ALA A 3 -45.85 -4.10 -2.95
CA ALA A 3 -44.65 -4.78 -2.47
C ALA A 3 -43.48 -3.78 -2.42
N PRO A 4 -42.57 -3.91 -1.45
CA PRO A 4 -41.39 -3.03 -1.39
C PRO A 4 -40.44 -3.42 -2.53
N GLU A 5 -40.05 -2.38 -3.26
CA GLU A 5 -39.01 -2.37 -4.29
C GLU A 5 -37.70 -2.81 -3.65
N GLU A 6 -37.20 -4.01 -4.02
CA GLU A 6 -35.90 -4.51 -3.63
C GLU A 6 -34.84 -3.58 -4.19
N ALA A 7 -34.21 -2.77 -3.29
CA ALA A 7 -33.06 -1.99 -3.60
C ALA A 7 -31.94 -2.94 -4.06
N ARG A 8 -31.72 -3.03 -5.38
CA ARG A 8 -30.54 -3.64 -5.98
C ARG A 8 -29.31 -2.97 -5.39
N THR A 9 -28.65 -3.69 -4.52
CA THR A 9 -27.30 -3.34 -4.05
C THR A 9 -26.37 -3.51 -5.26
N GLU A 10 -26.17 -2.45 -6.03
CA GLU A 10 -25.13 -2.42 -7.04
C GLU A 10 -23.82 -2.71 -6.33
N SER A 11 -23.18 -3.81 -6.73
CA SER A 11 -21.86 -4.18 -6.23
C SER A 11 -20.90 -2.98 -6.46
N ARG A 12 -20.25 -2.54 -5.42
CA ARG A 12 -19.26 -1.43 -5.46
C ARG A 12 -18.17 -1.63 -6.52
N ALA A 13 -17.99 -2.89 -6.97
CA ALA A 13 -17.09 -3.30 -8.05
C ALA A 13 -17.48 -2.75 -9.44
N ASP A 14 -18.73 -2.31 -9.63
CA ASP A 14 -19.24 -1.85 -10.93
C ASP A 14 -19.24 -0.33 -11.11
N ARG A 15 -18.68 0.44 -10.16
CA ARG A 15 -18.55 1.89 -10.33
C ARG A 15 -17.47 2.18 -11.35
N PRO A 16 -17.81 2.78 -12.52
CA PRO A 16 -16.81 3.23 -13.47
C PRO A 16 -16.04 4.38 -12.81
N GLY A 17 -14.71 4.23 -12.63
CA GLY A 17 -13.83 5.33 -12.28
C GLY A 17 -13.02 5.25 -11.00
N ALA A 18 -13.12 4.19 -10.18
CA ALA A 18 -12.21 4.06 -9.05
C ALA A 18 -10.77 3.79 -9.55
N CYS A 19 -9.88 4.72 -9.25
CA CYS A 19 -8.50 4.70 -9.72
C CYS A 19 -7.53 4.72 -8.54
N VAL A 20 -6.36 4.12 -8.75
CA VAL A 20 -5.21 4.15 -7.83
C VAL A 20 -3.96 4.62 -8.54
N GLY A 21 -2.94 4.97 -7.78
CA GLY A 21 -1.64 5.37 -8.34
C GLY A 21 -0.96 4.22 -9.09
N PRO A 22 -0.20 4.53 -10.15
CA PRO A 22 0.44 3.53 -11.00
C PRO A 22 1.56 2.75 -10.29
N ASN A 23 2.05 3.23 -9.15
CA ASN A 23 3.19 2.64 -8.46
C ASN A 23 2.96 1.21 -7.96
N ALA A 24 1.72 0.81 -7.67
CA ALA A 24 1.41 -0.57 -7.33
C ALA A 24 1.80 -1.53 -8.47
N VAL A 25 1.61 -1.11 -9.73
CA VAL A 25 1.97 -1.89 -10.93
C VAL A 25 3.46 -1.77 -11.24
N ILE A 26 4.00 -0.55 -11.30
CA ILE A 26 5.40 -0.29 -11.66
C ILE A 26 6.34 -1.00 -10.68
N GLN A 27 6.13 -0.82 -9.39
CA GLN A 27 7.00 -1.40 -8.36
C GLN A 27 6.83 -2.92 -8.23
N LEU A 28 5.66 -3.46 -8.58
CA LEU A 28 5.49 -4.91 -8.69
C LEU A 28 6.28 -5.48 -9.87
N ALA A 29 6.22 -4.84 -11.04
CA ALA A 29 6.98 -5.25 -12.23
C ALA A 29 8.49 -5.27 -11.94
N ASP A 30 8.99 -4.20 -11.32
CA ASP A 30 10.41 -4.08 -10.99
C ASP A 30 10.84 -5.11 -9.93
N ALA A 31 10.03 -5.33 -8.89
CA ALA A 31 10.32 -6.35 -7.88
C ALA A 31 10.35 -7.77 -8.47
N LEU A 32 9.40 -8.08 -9.38
CA LEU A 32 9.37 -9.35 -10.09
C LEU A 32 10.61 -9.56 -10.95
N ARG A 33 10.98 -8.55 -11.76
CA ARG A 33 12.15 -8.62 -12.64
C ARG A 33 13.44 -8.86 -11.86
N ASP A 34 13.62 -8.12 -10.77
CA ASP A 34 14.85 -8.22 -9.98
C ASP A 34 14.96 -9.52 -9.18
N MET A 35 13.85 -10.06 -8.69
CA MET A 35 13.87 -11.23 -7.82
C MET A 35 13.68 -12.56 -8.56
N HIS A 36 12.96 -12.55 -9.70
CA HIS A 36 12.59 -13.76 -10.44
C HIS A 36 12.88 -13.68 -11.96
N GLY A 37 13.39 -12.54 -12.44
CA GLY A 37 13.72 -12.30 -13.83
C GLY A 37 12.53 -11.89 -14.70
N THR A 38 12.85 -11.50 -15.94
CA THR A 38 11.86 -10.97 -16.91
C THR A 38 10.82 -11.98 -17.33
N GLY A 39 11.19 -13.28 -17.39
CA GLY A 39 10.26 -14.35 -17.77
C GLY A 39 9.12 -14.51 -16.76
N ALA A 40 9.44 -14.54 -15.46
CA ALA A 40 8.43 -14.65 -14.40
C ALA A 40 7.53 -13.38 -14.37
N ALA A 41 8.13 -12.19 -14.56
CA ALA A 41 7.36 -10.96 -14.65
C ALA A 41 6.36 -11.01 -15.82
N ARG A 42 6.80 -11.45 -16.99
CA ARG A 42 5.94 -11.60 -18.17
C ARG A 42 4.80 -12.58 -17.91
N GLN A 43 5.10 -13.74 -17.36
CA GLN A 43 4.10 -14.77 -17.03
C GLN A 43 3.00 -14.24 -16.11
N VAL A 44 3.36 -13.55 -15.02
CA VAL A 44 2.39 -12.96 -14.07
C VAL A 44 1.53 -11.90 -14.75
N PHE A 45 2.14 -11.02 -15.54
CA PHE A 45 1.43 -9.94 -16.22
C PHE A 45 0.53 -10.46 -17.35
N GLU A 46 0.94 -11.49 -18.10
CA GLU A 46 0.12 -12.18 -19.10
C GLU A 46 -1.07 -12.88 -18.46
N CYS A 47 -0.87 -13.59 -17.35
CA CYS A 47 -1.92 -14.23 -16.59
C CYS A 47 -2.97 -13.23 -16.09
N ALA A 48 -2.55 -12.04 -15.70
CA ALA A 48 -3.44 -10.95 -15.31
C ALA A 48 -4.11 -10.24 -16.49
N GLY A 49 -3.68 -10.48 -17.75
CA GLY A 49 -4.19 -9.81 -18.94
C GLY A 49 -3.63 -8.41 -19.19
N PHE A 50 -2.43 -8.09 -18.64
CA PHE A 50 -1.84 -6.74 -18.69
C PHE A 50 -0.34 -6.78 -19.07
N ALA A 51 0.05 -7.67 -19.99
CA ALA A 51 1.45 -7.83 -20.39
C ALA A 51 2.07 -6.56 -20.98
N GLU A 52 1.26 -5.75 -21.65
CA GLU A 52 1.68 -4.48 -22.25
C GLU A 52 2.22 -3.47 -21.23
N LEU A 53 1.77 -3.55 -19.97
CA LEU A 53 2.22 -2.65 -18.90
C LEU A 53 3.68 -2.90 -18.47
N LEU A 54 4.28 -4.02 -18.88
CA LEU A 54 5.71 -4.26 -18.69
C LEU A 54 6.56 -3.42 -19.65
N ASP A 55 6.09 -3.25 -20.87
CA ASP A 55 6.81 -2.53 -21.93
C ASP A 55 6.42 -1.05 -21.95
N GLN A 56 5.19 -0.73 -21.53
CA GLN A 56 4.63 0.61 -21.43
C GLN A 56 4.05 0.86 -20.04
N PRO A 57 4.90 1.15 -19.03
CA PRO A 57 4.43 1.40 -17.67
C PRO A 57 3.46 2.57 -17.59
N PRO A 58 2.40 2.47 -16.77
CA PRO A 58 1.41 3.53 -16.65
C PRO A 58 2.01 4.80 -16.04
N THR A 59 1.73 5.95 -16.65
CA THR A 59 2.20 7.27 -16.17
C THR A 59 1.12 8.07 -15.44
N GLN A 60 -0.13 7.62 -15.51
CA GLN A 60 -1.30 8.27 -14.90
C GLN A 60 -1.96 7.31 -13.90
N MET A 61 -2.99 7.81 -13.22
CA MET A 61 -3.86 6.98 -12.38
C MET A 61 -4.50 5.87 -13.22
N ILE A 62 -4.59 4.68 -12.66
CA ILE A 62 -5.09 3.47 -13.31
C ILE A 62 -6.31 2.91 -12.57
N ASN A 63 -7.15 2.18 -13.30
CA ASN A 63 -8.26 1.47 -12.67
C ASN A 63 -7.73 0.49 -11.61
N GLU A 64 -8.34 0.50 -10.42
CA GLU A 64 -7.94 -0.33 -9.29
C GLU A 64 -8.00 -1.84 -9.56
N ARG A 65 -8.79 -2.27 -10.56
CA ARG A 65 -8.87 -3.68 -10.98
C ARG A 65 -7.55 -4.19 -11.58
N ILE A 66 -6.75 -3.30 -12.18
CA ILE A 66 -5.46 -3.68 -12.78
C ILE A 66 -4.48 -4.20 -11.72
N PRO A 67 -4.09 -3.42 -10.70
CA PRO A 67 -3.21 -3.94 -9.66
C PRO A 67 -3.85 -5.08 -8.85
N ALA A 68 -5.18 -5.08 -8.65
CA ALA A 68 -5.87 -6.18 -8.00
C ALA A 68 -5.69 -7.52 -8.76
N ALA A 69 -5.88 -7.50 -10.10
CA ALA A 69 -5.66 -8.67 -10.94
C ALA A 69 -4.18 -9.11 -10.94
N LEU A 70 -3.25 -8.17 -10.98
CA LEU A 70 -1.81 -8.45 -10.94
C LEU A 70 -1.39 -9.09 -9.60
N PHE A 71 -1.88 -8.59 -8.48
CA PHE A 71 -1.63 -9.24 -7.19
C PHE A 71 -2.28 -10.63 -7.12
N THR A 72 -3.48 -10.81 -7.65
CA THR A 72 -4.11 -12.15 -7.74
C THR A 72 -3.24 -13.10 -8.58
N ALA A 73 -2.81 -12.67 -9.77
CA ALA A 73 -1.96 -13.46 -10.65
C ALA A 73 -0.60 -13.77 -10.02
N LEU A 74 -0.06 -12.89 -9.19
CA LEU A 74 1.20 -13.13 -8.47
C LEU A 74 1.11 -14.40 -7.60
N TRP A 75 0.05 -14.56 -6.81
CA TRP A 75 -0.16 -15.75 -5.97
C TRP A 75 -0.60 -16.98 -6.75
N GLN A 76 -1.19 -16.81 -7.93
CA GLN A 76 -1.54 -17.95 -8.80
C GLN A 76 -0.33 -18.56 -9.52
N ASN A 77 0.72 -17.77 -9.75
CA ASN A 77 1.87 -18.20 -10.56
C ASN A 77 3.13 -18.49 -9.75
N LEU A 78 3.19 -18.07 -8.48
CA LEU A 78 4.37 -18.25 -7.64
C LEU A 78 3.99 -18.87 -6.28
N PRO A 79 4.91 -19.60 -5.64
CA PRO A 79 4.73 -20.07 -4.26
C PRO A 79 4.47 -18.91 -3.30
N ASP A 80 3.61 -19.12 -2.30
CA ASP A 80 3.16 -18.09 -1.34
C ASP A 80 4.32 -17.29 -0.73
N GLU A 81 5.40 -17.97 -0.35
CA GLU A 81 6.57 -17.31 0.23
C GLU A 81 7.24 -16.34 -0.75
N SER A 82 7.36 -16.74 -2.02
CA SER A 82 7.93 -15.89 -3.07
C SER A 82 7.02 -14.74 -3.41
N ALA A 83 5.71 -14.98 -3.56
CA ALA A 83 4.70 -13.94 -3.81
C ALA A 83 4.69 -12.90 -2.68
N THR A 84 4.73 -13.36 -1.42
CA THR A 84 4.81 -12.50 -0.23
C THR A 84 6.06 -11.62 -0.24
N ARG A 85 7.24 -12.20 -0.53
CA ARG A 85 8.50 -11.44 -0.61
C ARG A 85 8.47 -10.39 -1.71
N ILE A 86 7.92 -10.72 -2.88
CA ILE A 86 7.81 -9.79 -4.01
C ILE A 86 6.83 -8.66 -3.67
N ALA A 87 5.65 -8.98 -3.16
CA ALA A 87 4.67 -7.97 -2.77
C ALA A 87 5.21 -7.03 -1.68
N LYS A 88 5.95 -7.57 -0.69
CA LYS A 88 6.64 -6.76 0.31
C LYS A 88 7.70 -5.86 -0.30
N ALA A 89 8.54 -6.37 -1.20
CA ALA A 89 9.54 -5.57 -1.91
C ALA A 89 8.90 -4.47 -2.76
N ALA A 90 7.81 -4.78 -3.48
CA ALA A 90 7.05 -3.80 -4.24
C ALA A 90 6.46 -2.69 -3.33
N GLY A 91 5.96 -3.04 -2.13
CA GLY A 91 5.49 -2.08 -1.14
C GLY A 91 6.61 -1.17 -0.64
N GLN A 92 7.77 -1.71 -0.31
CA GLN A 92 8.94 -0.93 0.11
C GLN A 92 9.39 0.04 -0.97
N ARG A 93 9.49 -0.40 -2.23
CA ARG A 93 9.83 0.44 -3.39
C ARG A 93 8.78 1.53 -3.63
N THR A 94 7.50 1.23 -3.43
CA THR A 94 6.43 2.24 -3.51
C THR A 94 6.64 3.32 -2.46
N ALA A 95 6.99 2.98 -1.24
CA ALA A 95 7.31 3.94 -0.20
C ALA A 95 8.56 4.78 -0.55
N ASP A 96 9.61 4.15 -1.08
CA ASP A 96 10.81 4.85 -1.53
C ASP A 96 10.51 5.85 -2.66
N TYR A 97 9.64 5.46 -3.61
CA TYR A 97 9.15 6.39 -4.63
C TYR A 97 8.38 7.57 -4.02
N ILE A 98 7.51 7.33 -3.04
CA ILE A 98 6.75 8.38 -2.34
C ILE A 98 7.71 9.34 -1.64
N LEU A 99 8.71 8.83 -0.94
CA LEU A 99 9.75 9.61 -0.28
C LEU A 99 10.55 10.46 -1.28
N ALA A 100 10.93 9.88 -2.40
CA ALA A 100 11.75 10.57 -3.41
C ALA A 100 10.97 11.64 -4.19
N ASN A 101 9.66 11.40 -4.47
CA ASN A 101 8.93 12.16 -5.49
C ASN A 101 7.68 12.89 -4.98
N ARG A 102 7.12 12.50 -3.82
CA ARG A 102 5.84 13.02 -3.32
C ARG A 102 5.94 13.81 -2.04
N ILE A 103 6.96 13.58 -1.23
CA ILE A 103 7.18 14.30 0.02
C ILE A 103 8.36 15.25 -0.14
N PRO A 104 8.17 16.57 -0.08
CA PRO A 104 9.24 17.54 -0.20
C PRO A 104 10.36 17.27 0.83
N ARG A 105 11.62 17.39 0.42
CA ARG A 105 12.79 17.13 1.30
C ARG A 105 12.75 17.92 2.60
N ALA A 106 12.31 19.19 2.56
CA ALA A 106 12.16 20.02 3.75
C ALA A 106 11.19 19.40 4.77
N VAL A 107 10.06 18.86 4.29
CA VAL A 107 9.07 18.17 5.14
C VAL A 107 9.66 16.91 5.75
N GLN A 108 10.42 16.13 4.97
CA GLN A 108 11.10 14.93 5.49
C GLN A 108 12.09 15.28 6.59
N ILE A 109 12.90 16.34 6.42
CA ILE A 109 13.86 16.80 7.42
C ILE A 109 13.14 17.21 8.72
N ILE A 110 12.03 17.94 8.60
CA ILE A 110 11.23 18.36 9.75
C ILE A 110 10.65 17.13 10.48
N LEU A 111 10.00 16.23 9.76
CA LEU A 111 9.40 15.03 10.36
C LEU A 111 10.44 14.17 11.07
N ARG A 112 11.61 13.98 10.48
CA ARG A 112 12.71 13.20 11.10
C ARG A 112 13.25 13.82 12.39
N ARG A 113 13.13 15.13 12.58
CA ARG A 113 13.59 15.84 13.78
C ARG A 113 12.53 15.90 14.88
N LEU A 114 11.26 15.77 14.54
CA LEU A 114 10.18 15.82 15.52
C LEU A 114 10.10 14.53 16.37
N PRO A 115 9.72 14.59 17.63
CA PRO A 115 9.38 13.40 18.42
C PRO A 115 8.27 12.58 17.76
N ALA A 116 8.32 11.24 17.88
CA ALA A 116 7.34 10.36 17.26
C ALA A 116 5.87 10.73 17.57
N PRO A 117 5.50 11.13 18.80
CA PRO A 117 4.13 11.56 19.11
C PRO A 117 3.67 12.79 18.33
N ILE A 118 4.58 13.59 17.78
CA ILE A 118 4.27 14.76 16.95
C ILE A 118 4.37 14.40 15.45
N ALA A 119 5.42 13.69 15.04
CA ALA A 119 5.62 13.33 13.65
C ALA A 119 4.56 12.34 13.12
N ALA A 120 4.16 11.36 13.93
CA ALA A 120 3.21 10.33 13.51
C ALA A 120 1.83 10.88 13.15
N PRO A 121 1.18 11.74 13.94
CA PRO A 121 -0.10 12.37 13.57
C PRO A 121 -0.02 13.16 12.26
N ILE A 122 1.07 13.86 12.01
CA ILE A 122 1.26 14.64 10.79
C ILE A 122 1.34 13.71 9.57
N LEU A 123 2.10 12.62 9.67
CA LEU A 123 2.21 11.65 8.59
C LEU A 123 0.89 10.90 8.38
N LEU A 124 0.19 10.51 9.45
CA LEU A 124 -1.13 9.89 9.38
C LEU A 124 -2.15 10.79 8.67
N ALA A 125 -2.18 12.07 8.99
CA ALA A 125 -3.05 13.04 8.33
C ALA A 125 -2.74 13.15 6.83
N ALA A 126 -1.45 13.16 6.46
CA ALA A 126 -1.03 13.16 5.06
C ALA A 126 -1.43 11.87 4.33
N ILE A 127 -1.30 10.70 4.97
CA ILE A 127 -1.74 9.41 4.45
C ILE A 127 -3.25 9.43 4.22
N ASN A 128 -4.03 9.84 5.23
CA ASN A 128 -5.49 9.90 5.13
C ASN A 128 -5.96 10.82 4.00
N LYS A 129 -5.35 12.00 3.86
CA LYS A 129 -5.65 12.96 2.78
C LYS A 129 -5.39 12.39 1.39
N ASN A 130 -4.38 11.52 1.23
CA ASN A 130 -3.98 10.94 -0.04
C ASN A 130 -4.42 9.49 -0.19
N ALA A 131 -5.28 8.98 0.69
CA ALA A 131 -5.68 7.57 0.75
C ALA A 131 -6.28 7.07 -0.58
N TRP A 132 -7.05 7.91 -1.27
CA TRP A 132 -7.64 7.61 -2.58
C TRP A 132 -6.62 7.09 -3.61
N THR A 133 -5.33 7.42 -3.45
CA THR A 133 -4.27 6.97 -4.37
C THR A 133 -3.87 5.50 -4.19
N PHE A 134 -4.25 4.87 -3.09
CA PHE A 134 -3.87 3.47 -2.79
C PHE A 134 -5.02 2.62 -2.25
N VAL A 135 -6.16 3.22 -1.88
CA VAL A 135 -7.36 2.48 -1.48
C VAL A 135 -8.47 2.53 -2.53
N GLY A 136 -8.33 3.30 -3.61
CA GLY A 136 -9.31 3.39 -4.69
C GLY A 136 -10.72 3.64 -4.18
N SER A 137 -11.64 2.70 -4.47
CA SER A 137 -13.04 2.73 -3.98
C SER A 137 -13.19 2.41 -2.50
N GLY A 138 -12.15 1.91 -1.85
CA GLY A 138 -12.15 1.62 -0.42
C GLY A 138 -12.16 2.88 0.45
N THR A 139 -12.14 2.68 1.76
CA THR A 139 -12.10 3.78 2.74
C THR A 139 -10.91 3.60 3.66
N CYS A 140 -10.12 4.66 3.82
CA CYS A 140 -9.02 4.69 4.79
C CYS A 140 -9.38 5.60 5.96
N ARG A 141 -9.11 5.14 7.18
CA ARG A 141 -9.21 5.93 8.41
C ARG A 141 -7.90 5.83 9.17
N THR A 142 -7.50 6.91 9.80
CA THR A 142 -6.28 6.94 10.62
C THR A 142 -6.58 7.48 11.99
N SER A 143 -5.95 6.91 13.02
CA SER A 143 -6.05 7.36 14.40
C SER A 143 -4.65 7.51 15.00
N ALA A 144 -4.39 8.69 15.56
CA ALA A 144 -3.18 8.96 16.31
C ALA A 144 -3.36 8.45 17.76
N GLY A 145 -2.50 7.55 18.16
CA GLY A 145 -2.55 6.93 19.50
C GLY A 145 -1.27 6.13 19.78
N GLN A 146 -1.31 5.30 20.82
CA GLN A 146 -0.25 4.33 21.12
C GLN A 146 -0.92 2.96 21.40
N PRO A 147 -0.95 2.09 20.36
CA PRO A 147 -0.42 2.26 19.01
C PRO A 147 -1.21 3.28 18.17
N ALA A 148 -0.56 3.87 17.16
CA ALA A 148 -1.26 4.58 16.10
C ALA A 148 -1.87 3.56 15.13
N VAL A 149 -2.96 3.95 14.44
CA VAL A 149 -3.76 2.98 13.65
C VAL A 149 -4.02 3.52 12.25
N ILE A 150 -3.95 2.60 11.27
CA ILE A 150 -4.46 2.79 9.92
C ILE A 150 -5.46 1.66 9.64
N GLU A 151 -6.68 2.01 9.25
CA GLU A 151 -7.73 1.06 8.87
C GLU A 151 -8.10 1.25 7.41
N ILE A 152 -8.27 0.14 6.69
CA ILE A 152 -8.75 0.13 5.31
C ILE A 152 -9.95 -0.80 5.22
N SER A 153 -11.12 -0.23 4.94
CA SER A 153 -12.35 -0.97 4.66
C SER A 153 -12.58 -1.08 3.17
N ASP A 154 -13.23 -2.17 2.73
CA ASP A 154 -13.52 -2.44 1.31
C ASP A 154 -12.26 -2.32 0.43
N ASN A 155 -11.15 -2.89 0.87
CA ASN A 155 -9.85 -2.76 0.21
C ASN A 155 -9.84 -3.42 -1.18
N PRO A 156 -9.79 -2.67 -2.30
CA PRO A 156 -9.77 -3.24 -3.64
C PRO A 156 -8.44 -3.92 -3.98
N LEU A 157 -7.36 -3.54 -3.30
CA LEU A 157 -6.02 -4.11 -3.45
C LEU A 157 -5.73 -5.17 -2.38
N ALA A 158 -6.77 -5.89 -1.94
CA ALA A 158 -6.61 -6.97 -0.97
C ALA A 158 -5.76 -8.11 -1.56
N MET A 159 -4.79 -8.56 -0.79
CA MET A 159 -3.93 -9.71 -1.08
C MET A 159 -3.65 -10.45 0.23
N PRO A 160 -3.15 -11.69 0.20
CA PRO A 160 -2.81 -12.40 1.41
C PRO A 160 -2.01 -11.54 2.39
N ASP A 161 -2.54 -11.39 3.60
CA ASP A 161 -2.02 -10.56 4.69
C ASP A 161 -1.80 -9.08 4.35
N CYS A 162 -2.34 -8.58 3.23
CA CYS A 162 -2.18 -7.20 2.75
C CYS A 162 -0.73 -6.68 2.89
N VAL A 163 0.24 -7.56 2.62
CA VAL A 163 1.68 -7.35 2.88
C VAL A 163 2.25 -6.14 2.14
N TRP A 164 1.70 -5.80 0.99
CA TRP A 164 2.12 -4.60 0.24
C TRP A 164 1.81 -3.33 1.03
N HIS A 165 0.58 -3.17 1.55
CA HIS A 165 0.20 -2.01 2.36
C HIS A 165 1.03 -1.92 3.63
N GLN A 166 1.20 -3.05 4.35
CA GLN A 166 2.02 -3.11 5.54
C GLN A 166 3.45 -2.63 5.27
N ALA A 167 4.05 -3.09 4.17
CA ALA A 167 5.41 -2.72 3.78
C ALA A 167 5.54 -1.22 3.41
N VAL A 168 4.53 -0.65 2.73
CA VAL A 168 4.47 0.79 2.43
C VAL A 168 4.45 1.59 3.73
N PHE A 169 3.55 1.27 4.65
CA PHE A 169 3.42 1.99 5.91
C PHE A 169 4.68 1.85 6.77
N GLU A 170 5.18 0.63 6.93
CA GLU A 170 6.38 0.37 7.72
C GLU A 170 7.57 1.20 7.19
N ARG A 171 7.79 1.19 5.88
CA ARG A 171 8.89 1.92 5.26
C ARG A 171 8.78 3.43 5.45
N LEU A 172 7.60 4.01 5.21
CA LEU A 172 7.35 5.45 5.39
C LEU A 172 7.58 5.88 6.84
N PHE A 173 7.02 5.14 7.81
CA PHE A 173 7.13 5.50 9.22
C PHE A 173 8.54 5.27 9.78
N ARG A 174 9.24 4.25 9.31
CA ARG A 174 10.66 4.05 9.69
C ARG A 174 11.54 5.19 9.21
N GLU A 175 11.30 5.70 8.01
CA GLU A 175 12.09 6.80 7.46
C GLU A 175 11.74 8.16 8.08
N LEU A 176 10.48 8.43 8.36
CA LEU A 176 10.01 9.78 8.71
C LEU A 176 9.69 9.97 10.18
N VAL A 177 9.43 8.87 10.93
CA VAL A 177 8.98 8.95 12.33
C VAL A 177 9.97 8.29 13.28
N SER A 178 10.27 7.01 13.12
CA SER A 178 11.21 6.29 13.97
C SER A 178 11.74 5.04 13.29
N LEU A 179 13.05 4.82 13.28
CA LEU A 179 13.66 3.58 12.76
C LEU A 179 13.16 2.32 13.49
N ALA A 180 12.73 2.48 14.74
CA ALA A 180 12.17 1.40 15.55
C ALA A 180 10.68 1.17 15.28
N THR A 181 10.09 1.80 14.25
CA THR A 181 8.70 1.54 13.90
C THR A 181 8.49 0.08 13.52
N VAL A 182 7.48 -0.51 14.15
CA VAL A 182 6.94 -1.82 13.82
C VAL A 182 5.48 -1.65 13.44
N VAL A 183 5.11 -2.22 12.30
CA VAL A 183 3.71 -2.26 11.84
C VAL A 183 3.18 -3.67 12.02
N ARG A 184 2.15 -3.83 12.86
CA ARG A 184 1.45 -5.09 13.09
C ARG A 184 0.12 -5.06 12.36
N HIS A 185 -0.12 -6.04 11.52
CA HIS A 185 -1.40 -6.24 10.84
C HIS A 185 -2.24 -7.21 11.68
N SER A 186 -3.17 -6.69 12.48
CA SER A 186 -3.92 -7.49 13.46
C SER A 186 -5.23 -8.05 12.90
N MET A 187 -5.89 -7.34 11.95
CA MET A 187 -7.06 -7.82 11.22
C MET A 187 -6.86 -7.67 9.72
N CYS A 188 -7.31 -8.65 8.93
CA CYS A 188 -7.17 -8.66 7.48
C CYS A 188 -8.48 -9.04 6.80
N CYS A 189 -8.90 -8.26 5.79
CA CYS A 189 -10.11 -8.55 5.01
C CYS A 189 -10.00 -9.89 4.26
N THR A 190 -8.81 -10.32 3.84
CA THR A 190 -8.60 -11.63 3.20
C THR A 190 -8.71 -12.81 4.17
N ARG A 191 -8.78 -12.57 5.47
CA ARG A 191 -9.03 -13.56 6.52
C ARG A 191 -10.47 -13.50 7.03
N GLY A 192 -11.39 -12.84 6.30
CA GLY A 192 -12.81 -12.71 6.67
C GLY A 192 -13.12 -11.59 7.67
N ASN A 193 -12.16 -10.73 8.00
CA ASN A 193 -12.43 -9.55 8.84
C ASN A 193 -13.07 -8.43 8.00
N PRO A 194 -13.86 -7.53 8.61
CA PRO A 194 -14.56 -6.46 7.90
C PRO A 194 -13.62 -5.39 7.32
N LEU A 195 -12.37 -5.32 7.81
CA LEU A 195 -11.37 -4.35 7.39
C LEU A 195 -9.95 -4.88 7.61
N CYS A 196 -8.96 -4.19 7.03
CA CYS A 196 -7.55 -4.36 7.37
C CYS A 196 -7.17 -3.35 8.45
N HIS A 197 -6.60 -3.81 9.57
CA HIS A 197 -6.21 -2.99 10.72
C HIS A 197 -4.71 -3.09 10.95
N PHE A 198 -4.02 -1.96 10.81
CA PHE A 198 -2.57 -1.84 10.98
C PHE A 198 -2.26 -1.01 12.21
N GLU A 199 -1.57 -1.61 13.18
CA GLU A 199 -1.10 -0.97 14.40
C GLU A 199 0.37 -0.58 14.25
N LEU A 200 0.68 0.70 14.51
CA LEU A 200 2.02 1.26 14.39
C LEU A 200 2.56 1.62 15.79
N SER A 201 3.65 0.97 16.16
CA SER A 201 4.37 1.23 17.41
C SER A 201 5.72 1.88 17.12
N PHE A 202 6.12 2.86 17.94
CA PHE A 202 7.31 3.70 17.75
C PHE A 202 8.31 3.56 18.88
N SER A 203 8.51 2.35 19.41
CA SER A 203 9.41 2.09 20.54
C SER A 203 10.88 2.13 20.10
N GLY A 204 11.68 3.06 20.63
CA GLY A 204 13.13 3.16 20.42
C GLY A 204 13.65 4.59 20.34
N PRO A 205 14.95 4.82 20.57
CA PRO A 205 15.56 6.14 20.46
C PRO A 205 15.49 6.61 19.01
N LYS A 206 15.07 7.87 18.83
CA LYS A 206 15.23 8.56 17.55
C LYS A 206 16.70 8.73 17.22
N HIS A 207 17.01 8.81 15.93
CA HIS A 207 18.31 9.22 15.43
C HIS A 207 18.91 10.34 16.29
N SER A 208 19.83 9.98 17.16
CA SER A 208 20.80 10.91 17.70
C SER A 208 21.86 11.11 16.61
N ASN A 209 21.95 12.32 16.13
CA ASN A 209 23.00 12.86 15.26
C ASN A 209 23.84 11.82 14.48
N ARG A 210 23.57 11.67 13.18
CA ARG A 210 24.67 11.47 12.26
C ARG A 210 25.09 12.87 11.82
N ASP A 211 26.23 13.28 12.36
CA ASP A 211 26.99 14.43 11.91
C ASP A 211 27.17 14.30 10.38
N PHE A 212 26.73 15.32 9.68
CA PHE A 212 27.17 15.55 8.32
C PHE A 212 28.50 16.32 8.41
N PRO A 213 29.55 15.85 7.73
CA PRO A 213 30.72 16.67 7.47
C PRO A 213 30.40 17.85 6.53
#